data_0fce0a187a38ffa553df17e346cd19f1
#
_entry.id   0fce0a187a38ffa553df17e346cd19f1
#
_cell.length_a   1.000
_cell.length_b   1.000
_cell.length_c   1.000
_cell.angle_alpha   90.00
_cell.angle_beta   90.00
_cell.angle_gamma   90.00
#
_symmetry.space_group_name_H-M   'P 1'
#
loop_
_entity.id
_entity.type
_entity.pdbx_description
1 polymer ?
#
loop_
_entity_poly.entity_id
_entity_poly.type
_entity_poly.pdbx_seq_one_letter_code
_entity_poly.pdbx_strand_id
1 'polypeptide(L)'
;MLRRSVRAAGTVLAAAGLALAALQAAPATAHSPDVPAAPTVRNAADTLGTAAAPPELLRAMQRDLGLSRPQALARLAHEAEAGATAARVRQDIGGAFAGAWVDGAESATLTVATTRAADLPAIRATGARARLVAHSLGDLERARAALDRAATADAPVRYVDVRANRLVVEEARPGAAGRLLAATGVPRGLVTVVRTAEAPRPLYDLRGGDAYHMGGGRCSVGFPVTRGTTQGFATAGHCGRAGTATTGYNQVAQGSFQASVFPGNDMAWVAANSSWTATPYVKGAGGANVQVTGSVLQPVGASVCRSGSTTGWHCGTIQQHNTSVTYQEGTVSGVTRTTVCAEPGDSGGSYISGSQAQGVTSGGSGNCSSGGTTYFQPLNPILQNYGLTLKTTGSDPGPGPGEPEPGGTWQAGTVYAAGDTVTYGGATYRCLQGHQAQAGWEPPNVPALWQRV
;
A
#
# COMPACT_ATOMS: atom_id res chain seq x y z
N MET A 1 37.37 -38.98 37.26
CA MET A 1 38.83 -39.14 37.36
C MET A 1 39.51 -37.80 37.26
N LEU A 2 40.23 -37.49 38.31
CA LEU A 2 41.44 -36.63 38.49
C LEU A 2 41.34 -35.17 38.08
N ARG A 3 41.25 -34.31 39.10
CA ARG A 3 42.25 -33.64 39.98
C ARG A 3 42.89 -32.43 39.31
N ARG A 4 42.60 -31.25 39.82
CA ARG A 4 43.35 -30.36 40.78
C ARG A 4 44.69 -29.83 40.26
N SER A 5 44.86 -28.51 40.24
CA SER A 5 45.88 -27.91 41.15
C SER A 5 45.78 -26.38 41.16
N VAL A 6 45.75 -25.84 42.36
CA VAL A 6 45.95 -24.48 42.86
C VAL A 6 47.46 -24.23 43.00
N ARG A 7 47.92 -22.99 42.81
CA ARG A 7 49.06 -22.34 43.55
C ARG A 7 48.99 -20.83 43.30
N ALA A 8 48.96 -20.18 44.21
CA ALA A 8 49.25 -19.22 45.28
C ALA A 8 50.67 -18.61 45.22
N ALA A 9 50.66 -17.32 45.55
CA ALA A 9 51.61 -16.52 46.32
C ALA A 9 52.85 -15.90 45.67
N GLY A 10 53.06 -14.66 46.00
CA GLY A 10 54.37 -14.00 45.92
C GLY A 10 54.34 -12.48 46.12
N THR A 11 54.24 -12.06 47.36
CA THR A 11 54.47 -10.69 47.83
C THR A 11 55.96 -10.33 47.77
N VAL A 12 56.34 -9.13 47.31
CA VAL A 12 57.65 -8.52 47.64
C VAL A 12 57.43 -7.04 47.89
N LEU A 13 57.68 -6.65 49.14
CA LEU A 13 57.95 -5.29 49.60
C LEU A 13 59.41 -4.93 49.30
N ALA A 14 59.63 -3.70 48.83
CA ALA A 14 60.90 -3.02 49.04
C ALA A 14 60.68 -1.53 49.24
N ALA A 15 61.19 -1.05 50.40
CA ALA A 15 61.15 0.32 50.83
C ALA A 15 62.47 1.01 50.42
N ALA A 16 62.40 2.35 50.46
CA ALA A 16 63.45 3.32 50.82
C ALA A 16 63.92 4.25 49.67
N GLY A 17 63.91 5.55 50.05
CA GLY A 17 64.70 6.56 49.40
C GLY A 17 64.09 7.98 49.48
N LEU A 18 64.23 8.66 50.64
CA LEU A 18 63.97 10.14 50.71
C LEU A 18 65.02 10.89 49.91
N ALA A 19 64.58 11.85 49.06
CA ALA A 19 65.36 12.98 48.62
C ALA A 19 64.48 14.24 48.63
N LEU A 20 64.75 15.14 49.56
CA LEU A 20 64.18 16.46 49.57
C LEU A 20 64.84 17.29 48.46
N ALA A 21 64.05 17.82 47.55
CA ALA A 21 64.38 18.94 46.69
C ALA A 21 63.29 19.98 46.83
N ALA A 22 63.63 21.14 47.43
CA ALA A 22 62.73 22.28 47.45
C ALA A 22 62.65 22.91 46.09
N LEU A 23 61.43 22.97 45.53
CA LEU A 23 61.09 23.76 44.33
C LEU A 23 59.92 24.69 44.67
N GLN A 24 60.17 25.96 44.29
CA GLN A 24 59.30 27.11 44.47
C GLN A 24 57.89 26.91 43.96
N ALA A 25 56.89 27.25 44.72
CA ALA A 25 55.47 27.21 44.36
C ALA A 25 55.15 28.30 43.35
N ALA A 26 54.73 27.91 42.17
CA ALA A 26 53.91 28.72 41.25
C ALA A 26 52.42 28.64 41.67
N PRO A 27 51.61 29.70 41.51
CA PRO A 27 50.22 29.67 41.92
C PRO A 27 49.46 28.66 41.05
N ALA A 28 48.94 27.64 41.69
CA ALA A 28 48.03 26.70 41.05
C ALA A 28 46.70 27.41 40.79
N THR A 29 46.39 27.61 39.54
CA THR A 29 45.01 27.85 39.09
C THR A 29 44.19 26.62 39.43
N ALA A 30 43.27 26.75 40.37
CA ALA A 30 42.32 25.70 40.71
C ALA A 30 41.43 25.43 39.48
N HIS A 31 41.71 24.35 38.76
CA HIS A 31 40.73 23.74 37.89
C HIS A 31 39.66 23.09 38.79
N SER A 32 38.46 23.66 38.77
CA SER A 32 37.29 22.96 39.30
C SER A 32 37.18 21.61 38.56
N PRO A 33 37.03 20.49 39.28
CA PRO A 33 36.79 19.22 38.61
C PRO A 33 35.51 19.39 37.81
N ASP A 34 35.58 19.08 36.51
CA ASP A 34 34.40 18.89 35.67
C ASP A 34 33.50 17.84 36.36
N VAL A 35 32.49 18.31 37.07
CA VAL A 35 31.40 17.44 37.54
C VAL A 35 30.72 16.94 36.25
N PRO A 36 30.78 15.62 35.94
CA PRO A 36 30.06 15.12 34.81
C PRO A 36 28.62 15.53 34.98
N ALA A 37 28.07 16.21 33.97
CA ALA A 37 26.66 16.61 33.95
C ALA A 37 25.84 15.35 34.26
N ALA A 38 24.97 15.44 35.26
CA ALA A 38 24.07 14.34 35.59
C ALA A 38 23.36 13.93 34.30
N PRO A 39 23.25 12.62 34.01
CA PRO A 39 22.59 12.17 32.80
C PRO A 39 21.18 12.79 32.75
N THR A 40 20.93 13.61 31.75
CA THR A 40 19.60 14.16 31.48
C THR A 40 18.66 12.99 31.28
N VAL A 41 17.73 12.82 32.24
CA VAL A 41 16.67 11.80 32.08
C VAL A 41 15.88 12.18 30.85
N ARG A 42 16.10 11.45 29.76
CA ARG A 42 15.31 11.62 28.53
C ARG A 42 13.86 11.26 28.83
N ASN A 43 12.95 12.13 28.49
CA ASN A 43 11.52 11.82 28.52
C ASN A 43 11.17 10.83 27.37
N ALA A 44 9.95 10.29 27.35
CA ALA A 44 9.55 9.32 26.35
C ALA A 44 9.52 9.93 24.94
N ALA A 45 9.13 11.19 24.81
CA ALA A 45 9.09 11.90 23.54
C ALA A 45 10.49 12.07 22.93
N ASP A 46 11.50 12.42 23.77
CA ASP A 46 12.90 12.54 23.35
C ASP A 46 13.49 11.18 22.96
N THR A 47 13.15 10.12 23.73
CA THR A 47 13.61 8.75 23.45
C THR A 47 13.07 8.23 22.12
N LEU A 48 11.81 8.55 21.78
CA LEU A 48 11.17 8.15 20.53
C LEU A 48 11.45 9.13 19.38
N GLY A 49 12.21 10.21 19.61
CA GLY A 49 12.58 11.14 18.55
C GLY A 49 11.41 11.90 17.92
N THR A 50 10.34 12.17 18.69
CA THR A 50 9.11 12.79 18.15
C THR A 50 9.34 14.17 17.55
N ALA A 51 10.33 14.92 18.02
CA ALA A 51 10.73 16.22 17.48
C ALA A 51 11.31 16.12 16.05
N ALA A 52 11.89 14.96 15.68
CA ALA A 52 12.46 14.66 14.37
C ALA A 52 11.51 13.79 13.50
N ALA A 53 10.20 13.89 13.74
CA ALA A 53 9.21 13.12 12.98
C ALA A 53 9.33 13.36 11.47
N PRO A 54 9.20 12.31 10.63
CA PRO A 54 9.30 12.39 9.17
C PRO A 54 8.38 13.46 8.59
N PRO A 55 8.85 14.28 7.63
CA PRO A 55 8.03 15.34 7.02
C PRO A 55 6.72 14.84 6.39
N GLU A 56 6.73 13.65 5.79
CA GLU A 56 5.56 13.01 5.19
C GLU A 56 4.50 12.64 6.24
N LEU A 57 4.91 12.15 7.41
CA LEU A 57 3.99 11.89 8.53
C LEU A 57 3.31 13.18 8.99
N LEU A 58 4.10 14.25 9.18
CA LEU A 58 3.55 15.54 9.60
C LEU A 58 2.57 16.10 8.55
N ARG A 59 2.89 15.97 7.24
CA ARG A 59 1.97 16.38 6.18
C ARG A 59 0.66 15.58 6.19
N ALA A 60 0.74 14.27 6.40
CA ALA A 60 -0.45 13.42 6.52
C ALA A 60 -1.31 13.83 7.74
N MET A 61 -0.69 14.04 8.91
CA MET A 61 -1.41 14.50 10.11
C MET A 61 -2.07 15.87 9.91
N GLN A 62 -1.41 16.79 9.22
CA GLN A 62 -1.99 18.09 8.89
C GLN A 62 -3.21 17.96 7.98
N ARG A 63 -3.12 17.16 6.94
CA ARG A 63 -4.19 16.94 5.96
C ARG A 63 -5.38 16.16 6.57
N ASP A 64 -5.09 15.05 7.25
CA ASP A 64 -6.10 14.07 7.64
C ASP A 64 -6.72 14.37 9.02
N LEU A 65 -5.98 15.04 9.91
CA LEU A 65 -6.43 15.40 11.26
C LEU A 65 -6.72 16.91 11.40
N GLY A 66 -6.50 17.72 10.36
CA GLY A 66 -6.73 19.15 10.39
C GLY A 66 -5.79 19.91 11.33
N LEU A 67 -4.60 19.40 11.61
CA LEU A 67 -3.65 19.99 12.57
C LEU A 67 -2.70 20.95 11.87
N SER A 68 -2.25 21.99 12.57
CA SER A 68 -1.05 22.71 12.17
C SER A 68 0.21 21.87 12.45
N ARG A 69 1.34 22.21 11.81
CA ARG A 69 2.61 21.50 12.07
C ARG A 69 3.03 21.50 13.55
N PRO A 70 2.98 22.62 14.28
CA PRO A 70 3.26 22.62 15.73
C PRO A 70 2.33 21.71 16.52
N GLN A 71 1.03 21.69 16.19
CA GLN A 71 0.06 20.81 16.85
C GLN A 71 0.33 19.33 16.57
N ALA A 72 0.73 18.96 15.33
CA ALA A 72 1.10 17.60 15.00
C ALA A 72 2.33 17.13 15.81
N LEU A 73 3.35 17.97 15.96
CA LEU A 73 4.51 17.67 16.78
C LEU A 73 4.16 17.56 18.26
N ALA A 74 3.37 18.52 18.79
CA ALA A 74 2.89 18.46 20.17
C ALA A 74 2.08 17.20 20.45
N ARG A 75 1.20 16.81 19.52
CA ARG A 75 0.41 15.58 19.61
C ARG A 75 1.30 14.35 19.72
N LEU A 76 2.29 14.19 18.85
CA LEU A 76 3.22 13.06 18.89
C LEU A 76 4.00 12.99 20.22
N ALA A 77 4.44 14.14 20.74
CA ALA A 77 5.12 14.21 22.03
C ALA A 77 4.19 13.82 23.18
N HIS A 78 2.98 14.36 23.23
CA HIS A 78 1.99 14.02 24.25
C HIS A 78 1.58 12.54 24.22
N GLU A 79 1.43 11.95 23.01
CA GLU A 79 1.09 10.54 22.86
C GLU A 79 2.20 9.61 23.35
N ALA A 80 3.47 9.97 23.11
CA ALA A 80 4.63 9.25 23.64
C ALA A 80 4.66 9.26 25.18
N GLU A 81 4.51 10.43 25.79
CA GLU A 81 4.48 10.59 27.24
C GLU A 81 3.26 9.90 27.88
N ALA A 82 2.08 10.04 27.25
CA ALA A 82 0.86 9.37 27.69
C ALA A 82 1.00 7.85 27.65
N GLY A 83 1.59 7.31 26.59
CA GLY A 83 1.86 5.87 26.46
C GLY A 83 2.79 5.34 27.54
N ALA A 84 3.90 6.02 27.80
CA ALA A 84 4.84 5.66 28.86
C ALA A 84 4.21 5.75 30.25
N THR A 85 3.43 6.79 30.50
CA THR A 85 2.72 6.98 31.79
C THR A 85 1.64 5.90 31.98
N ALA A 86 0.83 5.62 30.97
CA ALA A 86 -0.19 4.57 31.02
C ALA A 86 0.42 3.19 31.28
N ALA A 87 1.57 2.88 30.66
CA ALA A 87 2.28 1.61 30.85
C ALA A 87 2.77 1.46 32.30
N ARG A 88 3.37 2.49 32.87
CA ARG A 88 3.80 2.48 34.30
C ARG A 88 2.62 2.30 35.23
N VAL A 89 1.57 3.12 35.08
CA VAL A 89 0.37 2.98 35.91
C VAL A 89 -0.24 1.59 35.81
N ARG A 90 -0.27 1.01 34.59
CA ARG A 90 -0.76 -0.38 34.40
C ARG A 90 0.07 -1.40 35.18
N GLN A 91 1.39 -1.24 35.25
CA GLN A 91 2.27 -2.10 36.06
C GLN A 91 1.97 -1.91 37.56
N ASP A 92 1.82 -0.66 38.03
CA ASP A 92 1.65 -0.34 39.43
C ASP A 92 0.30 -0.82 40.00
N ILE A 93 -0.81 -0.65 39.25
CA ILE A 93 -2.15 -1.02 39.70
C ILE A 93 -2.58 -2.43 39.31
N GLY A 94 -1.82 -3.06 38.39
CA GLY A 94 -1.99 -4.48 38.00
C GLY A 94 -3.38 -4.79 37.47
N GLY A 95 -4.01 -5.83 38.05
CA GLY A 95 -5.32 -6.32 37.63
C GLY A 95 -6.48 -5.32 37.76
N ALA A 96 -6.29 -4.23 38.49
CA ALA A 96 -7.32 -3.18 38.62
C ALA A 96 -7.32 -2.21 37.42
N PHE A 97 -6.30 -2.26 36.54
CA PHE A 97 -6.24 -1.42 35.34
C PHE A 97 -7.43 -1.68 34.42
N ALA A 98 -8.14 -0.61 34.04
CA ALA A 98 -9.37 -0.70 33.28
C ALA A 98 -9.27 -0.02 31.90
N GLY A 99 -8.06 0.47 31.53
CA GLY A 99 -7.79 1.12 30.26
C GLY A 99 -7.25 2.53 30.42
N ALA A 100 -6.72 3.07 29.32
CA ALA A 100 -6.23 4.45 29.24
C ALA A 100 -6.54 5.02 27.85
N TRP A 101 -6.70 6.34 27.76
CA TRP A 101 -6.92 7.03 26.49
C TRP A 101 -6.51 8.50 26.58
N VAL A 102 -6.27 9.10 25.45
CA VAL A 102 -5.97 10.51 25.32
C VAL A 102 -7.14 11.28 24.72
N ASP A 103 -7.25 12.57 25.06
CA ASP A 103 -8.28 13.48 24.61
C ASP A 103 -7.67 14.80 24.11
N GLY A 104 -8.43 15.49 23.25
CA GLY A 104 -8.05 16.76 22.64
C GLY A 104 -7.31 16.61 21.31
N ALA A 105 -7.33 17.67 20.50
CA ALA A 105 -6.69 17.69 19.18
C ALA A 105 -5.18 17.35 19.23
N GLU A 106 -4.51 17.76 20.30
CA GLU A 106 -3.09 17.52 20.55
C GLU A 106 -2.83 16.36 21.52
N SER A 107 -3.84 15.54 21.84
CA SER A 107 -3.73 14.42 22.80
C SER A 107 -3.17 14.82 24.17
N ALA A 108 -3.40 16.06 24.60
CA ALA A 108 -2.78 16.66 25.80
C ALA A 108 -3.34 16.11 27.12
N THR A 109 -4.46 15.43 27.11
CA THR A 109 -5.09 14.90 28.31
C THR A 109 -5.07 13.38 28.31
N LEU A 110 -4.28 12.76 29.20
CA LEU A 110 -4.34 11.33 29.47
C LEU A 110 -5.39 11.06 30.55
N THR A 111 -6.29 10.10 30.29
CA THR A 111 -7.18 9.51 31.30
C THR A 111 -6.78 8.06 31.53
N VAL A 112 -6.69 7.63 32.80
CA VAL A 112 -6.47 6.24 33.18
C VAL A 112 -7.62 5.79 34.07
N ALA A 113 -8.21 4.66 33.72
CA ALA A 113 -9.31 4.05 34.47
C ALA A 113 -8.81 2.90 35.36
N THR A 114 -9.42 2.77 36.53
CA THR A 114 -9.18 1.69 37.50
C THR A 114 -10.49 1.21 38.11
N THR A 115 -10.50 -0.04 38.57
CA THR A 115 -11.63 -0.60 39.36
C THR A 115 -11.49 -0.38 40.87
N ARG A 116 -10.33 0.15 41.33
CA ARG A 116 -10.06 0.41 42.74
C ARG A 116 -10.01 1.90 43.06
N ALA A 117 -10.87 2.34 43.97
CA ALA A 117 -10.84 3.75 44.40
C ALA A 117 -9.50 4.18 45.03
N ALA A 118 -8.80 3.26 45.70
CA ALA A 118 -7.52 3.50 46.34
C ALA A 118 -6.40 3.90 45.32
N ASP A 119 -6.53 3.56 44.04
CA ASP A 119 -5.54 3.90 43.00
C ASP A 119 -5.68 5.36 42.49
N LEU A 120 -6.85 5.98 42.71
CA LEU A 120 -7.13 7.30 42.12
C LEU A 120 -6.10 8.41 42.50
N PRO A 121 -5.62 8.50 43.77
CA PRO A 121 -4.60 9.49 44.09
C PRO A 121 -3.28 9.25 43.36
N ALA A 122 -2.81 8.00 43.30
CA ALA A 122 -1.57 7.64 42.63
C ALA A 122 -1.64 7.93 41.11
N ILE A 123 -2.77 7.61 40.46
CA ILE A 123 -2.98 7.95 39.05
C ILE A 123 -2.92 9.46 38.83
N ARG A 124 -3.59 10.27 39.68
CA ARG A 124 -3.57 11.73 39.55
C ARG A 124 -2.17 12.32 39.76
N ALA A 125 -1.36 11.72 40.63
CA ALA A 125 0.01 12.16 40.90
C ALA A 125 0.92 12.03 39.66
N THR A 126 0.54 11.20 38.67
CA THR A 126 1.24 11.12 37.35
C THR A 126 0.86 12.22 36.37
N GLY A 127 -0.08 13.11 36.73
CA GLY A 127 -0.66 14.11 35.83
C GLY A 127 -1.85 13.60 34.98
N ALA A 128 -2.19 12.32 35.07
CA ALA A 128 -3.31 11.76 34.35
C ALA A 128 -4.65 12.04 35.09
N ARG A 129 -5.74 12.13 34.35
CA ARG A 129 -7.09 12.06 34.90
C ARG A 129 -7.37 10.64 35.34
N ALA A 130 -7.83 10.48 36.60
CA ALA A 130 -8.19 9.17 37.13
C ALA A 130 -9.70 8.94 37.04
N ARG A 131 -10.11 7.76 36.56
CA ARG A 131 -11.52 7.37 36.45
C ARG A 131 -11.77 6.04 37.14
N LEU A 132 -12.77 6.02 38.03
CA LEU A 132 -13.27 4.78 38.66
C LEU A 132 -14.33 4.16 37.75
N VAL A 133 -14.21 2.86 37.48
CA VAL A 133 -15.11 2.10 36.59
C VAL A 133 -15.42 0.71 37.19
N ALA A 134 -16.41 0.02 36.61
CA ALA A 134 -16.90 -1.25 37.17
C ALA A 134 -16.06 -2.47 36.78
N HIS A 135 -15.47 -2.47 35.56
CA HIS A 135 -14.84 -3.66 34.96
C HIS A 135 -13.37 -3.39 34.66
N SER A 136 -12.51 -4.35 35.02
CA SER A 136 -11.10 -4.27 34.62
C SER A 136 -10.94 -4.53 33.12
N LEU A 137 -9.86 -4.02 32.51
CA LEU A 137 -9.53 -4.31 31.12
C LEU A 137 -9.37 -5.82 30.89
N GLY A 138 -8.75 -6.51 31.87
CA GLY A 138 -8.58 -7.97 31.80
C GLY A 138 -9.89 -8.75 31.77
N ASP A 139 -10.91 -8.30 32.52
CA ASP A 139 -12.24 -8.93 32.50
C ASP A 139 -12.95 -8.73 31.16
N LEU A 140 -12.89 -7.49 30.61
CA LEU A 140 -13.49 -7.16 29.35
C LEU A 140 -12.78 -7.90 28.19
N GLU A 141 -11.45 -8.00 28.22
CA GLU A 141 -10.69 -8.73 27.21
C GLU A 141 -10.97 -10.25 27.25
N ARG A 142 -11.12 -10.84 28.43
CA ARG A 142 -11.53 -12.25 28.56
C ARG A 142 -12.93 -12.48 27.98
N ALA A 143 -13.85 -11.58 28.25
CA ALA A 143 -15.21 -11.66 27.70
C ALA A 143 -15.20 -11.46 26.17
N ARG A 144 -14.40 -10.53 25.63
CA ARG A 144 -14.20 -10.35 24.19
C ARG A 144 -13.65 -11.63 23.55
N ALA A 145 -12.61 -12.22 24.15
CA ALA A 145 -12.04 -13.48 23.65
C ALA A 145 -13.02 -14.66 23.68
N ALA A 146 -13.98 -14.66 24.60
CA ALA A 146 -15.07 -15.62 24.59
C ALA A 146 -16.00 -15.43 23.39
N LEU A 147 -16.36 -14.17 23.08
CA LEU A 147 -17.17 -13.83 21.90
C LEU A 147 -16.43 -14.19 20.59
N ASP A 148 -15.11 -13.99 20.52
CA ASP A 148 -14.32 -14.27 19.33
C ASP A 148 -14.36 -15.74 18.92
N ARG A 149 -14.43 -16.67 19.88
CA ARG A 149 -14.50 -18.11 19.58
C ARG A 149 -15.80 -18.55 18.91
N ALA A 150 -16.87 -17.78 19.05
CA ALA A 150 -18.18 -18.06 18.45
C ALA A 150 -18.57 -17.01 17.39
N ALA A 151 -17.60 -16.22 16.92
CA ALA A 151 -17.82 -15.13 16.00
C ALA A 151 -18.34 -15.59 14.64
N THR A 152 -19.25 -14.80 14.06
CA THR A 152 -19.81 -15.00 12.72
C THR A 152 -19.78 -13.69 11.94
N ALA A 153 -19.90 -13.77 10.61
CA ALA A 153 -20.00 -12.60 9.76
C ALA A 153 -21.25 -11.72 10.05
N ASP A 154 -22.27 -12.27 10.72
CA ASP A 154 -23.46 -11.52 11.10
C ASP A 154 -23.21 -10.52 12.26
N ALA A 155 -22.11 -10.72 13.02
CA ALA A 155 -21.60 -9.80 14.04
C ALA A 155 -20.11 -9.56 13.80
N PRO A 156 -19.75 -8.76 12.77
CA PRO A 156 -18.39 -8.73 12.23
C PRO A 156 -17.36 -8.06 13.13
N VAL A 157 -17.76 -7.12 13.98
CA VAL A 157 -16.84 -6.31 14.80
C VAL A 157 -17.16 -6.44 16.27
N ARG A 158 -16.13 -6.62 17.08
CA ARG A 158 -16.23 -6.68 18.56
C ARG A 158 -14.97 -6.03 19.14
N TYR A 159 -15.16 -5.13 20.11
CA TYR A 159 -14.05 -4.48 20.78
C TYR A 159 -14.39 -4.06 22.21
N VAL A 160 -13.36 -3.77 22.99
CA VAL A 160 -13.49 -3.14 24.31
C VAL A 160 -13.51 -1.63 24.13
N ASP A 161 -14.62 -1.00 24.45
CA ASP A 161 -14.68 0.45 24.60
C ASP A 161 -14.20 0.82 26.00
N VAL A 162 -12.94 1.19 26.11
CA VAL A 162 -12.33 1.58 27.40
C VAL A 162 -12.96 2.84 27.97
N ARG A 163 -13.51 3.73 27.12
CA ARG A 163 -14.17 4.97 27.54
C ARG A 163 -15.54 4.66 28.16
N ALA A 164 -16.31 3.79 27.57
CA ALA A 164 -17.58 3.34 28.10
C ALA A 164 -17.45 2.25 29.17
N ASN A 165 -16.26 1.64 29.31
CA ASN A 165 -15.96 0.49 30.14
C ASN A 165 -16.91 -0.69 29.85
N ARG A 166 -17.09 -1.02 28.58
CA ARG A 166 -17.97 -2.05 28.05
C ARG A 166 -17.40 -2.73 26.83
N LEU A 167 -17.97 -3.89 26.51
CA LEU A 167 -17.79 -4.47 25.18
C LEU A 167 -18.77 -3.83 24.21
N VAL A 168 -18.33 -3.61 22.97
CA VAL A 168 -19.20 -3.28 21.85
C VAL A 168 -19.23 -4.48 20.90
N VAL A 169 -20.43 -4.86 20.45
CA VAL A 169 -20.67 -5.84 19.39
C VAL A 169 -21.47 -5.14 18.30
N GLU A 170 -20.87 -5.04 17.13
CA GLU A 170 -21.55 -4.53 15.95
C GLU A 170 -22.25 -5.69 15.25
N GLU A 171 -23.58 -5.59 15.04
CA GLU A 171 -24.36 -6.60 14.34
C GLU A 171 -24.82 -6.10 12.96
N ALA A 172 -24.50 -6.86 11.92
CA ALA A 172 -24.98 -6.62 10.57
C ALA A 172 -26.39 -7.22 10.36
N ARG A 173 -26.73 -8.27 11.08
CA ARG A 173 -28.07 -8.87 11.07
C ARG A 173 -28.72 -8.78 12.44
N PRO A 174 -29.99 -8.35 12.51
CA PRO A 174 -30.71 -8.26 13.77
C PRO A 174 -30.68 -9.56 14.58
N GLY A 175 -30.36 -9.44 15.86
CA GLY A 175 -30.30 -10.57 16.78
C GLY A 175 -29.02 -11.40 16.72
N ALA A 176 -28.07 -11.09 15.87
CA ALA A 176 -26.78 -11.79 15.79
C ALA A 176 -25.98 -11.67 17.09
N ALA A 177 -25.94 -10.48 17.68
CA ALA A 177 -25.31 -10.27 18.98
C ALA A 177 -25.98 -11.08 20.09
N GLY A 178 -27.31 -11.16 20.09
CA GLY A 178 -28.06 -11.99 21.07
C GLY A 178 -27.72 -13.47 20.99
N ARG A 179 -27.61 -14.02 19.76
CA ARG A 179 -27.20 -15.42 19.55
C ARG A 179 -25.75 -15.65 20.00
N LEU A 180 -24.86 -14.71 19.70
CA LEU A 180 -23.45 -14.75 20.09
C LEU A 180 -23.29 -14.76 21.62
N LEU A 181 -24.03 -13.90 22.33
CA LEU A 181 -24.04 -13.85 23.78
C LEU A 181 -24.60 -15.15 24.41
N ALA A 182 -25.68 -15.69 23.85
CA ALA A 182 -26.27 -16.97 24.32
C ALA A 182 -25.29 -18.14 24.14
N ALA A 183 -24.56 -18.19 23.03
CA ALA A 183 -23.60 -19.25 22.74
C ALA A 183 -22.34 -19.19 23.63
N THR A 184 -21.99 -18.01 24.16
CA THR A 184 -20.73 -17.79 24.89
C THR A 184 -20.91 -17.59 26.39
N GLY A 185 -22.13 -17.36 26.84
CA GLY A 185 -22.47 -17.08 28.27
C GLY A 185 -21.99 -15.69 28.73
N VAL A 186 -21.52 -14.82 27.82
CA VAL A 186 -21.09 -13.45 28.17
C VAL A 186 -22.29 -12.63 28.63
N PRO A 187 -22.24 -12.02 29.84
CA PRO A 187 -23.37 -11.29 30.39
C PRO A 187 -23.79 -10.10 29.50
N ARG A 188 -25.09 -10.02 29.20
CA ARG A 188 -25.62 -8.93 28.34
C ARG A 188 -25.35 -7.54 28.93
N GLY A 189 -25.27 -7.41 30.24
CA GLY A 189 -24.97 -6.15 30.94
C GLY A 189 -23.57 -5.60 30.65
N LEU A 190 -22.64 -6.43 30.15
CA LEU A 190 -21.30 -6.00 29.75
C LEU A 190 -21.25 -5.45 28.31
N VAL A 191 -22.31 -5.66 27.51
CA VAL A 191 -22.24 -5.46 26.05
C VAL A 191 -23.20 -4.36 25.62
N THR A 192 -22.67 -3.46 24.80
CA THR A 192 -23.46 -2.53 23.99
C THR A 192 -23.55 -3.11 22.59
N VAL A 193 -24.76 -3.26 22.07
CA VAL A 193 -25.01 -3.73 20.71
C VAL A 193 -25.24 -2.53 19.79
N VAL A 194 -24.48 -2.43 18.71
CA VAL A 194 -24.61 -1.38 17.70
C VAL A 194 -24.99 -2.03 16.38
N ARG A 195 -25.96 -1.49 15.67
CA ARG A 195 -26.27 -1.93 14.31
C ARG A 195 -25.31 -1.29 13.33
N THR A 196 -24.78 -2.08 12.40
CA THR A 196 -23.93 -1.62 11.33
C THR A 196 -24.39 -2.16 9.98
N ALA A 197 -24.23 -1.37 8.94
CA ALA A 197 -24.32 -1.82 7.55
C ALA A 197 -22.93 -2.20 7.00
N GLU A 198 -21.88 -1.98 7.77
CA GLU A 198 -20.51 -2.25 7.34
C GLU A 198 -20.22 -3.75 7.31
N ALA A 199 -19.58 -4.19 6.25
CA ALA A 199 -19.08 -5.55 6.07
C ALA A 199 -17.55 -5.47 5.89
N PRO A 200 -16.78 -5.50 6.98
CA PRO A 200 -15.32 -5.48 6.89
C PRO A 200 -14.81 -6.64 6.03
N ARG A 201 -13.89 -6.34 5.11
CA ARG A 201 -13.30 -7.31 4.21
C ARG A 201 -11.81 -7.03 4.03
N PRO A 202 -10.99 -8.06 3.79
CA PRO A 202 -9.62 -7.83 3.33
C PRO A 202 -9.62 -7.04 2.02
N LEU A 203 -8.64 -6.15 1.86
CA LEU A 203 -8.40 -5.41 0.64
C LEU A 203 -7.18 -6.01 -0.05
N TYR A 204 -7.32 -6.35 -1.33
CA TYR A 204 -6.28 -6.93 -2.15
C TYR A 204 -5.99 -6.03 -3.34
N ASP A 205 -4.73 -5.97 -3.76
CA ASP A 205 -4.32 -5.21 -4.92
C ASP A 205 -4.42 -6.06 -6.19
N LEU A 206 -4.95 -5.47 -7.26
CA LEU A 206 -4.76 -5.91 -8.63
C LEU A 206 -3.47 -5.27 -9.14
N ARG A 207 -2.50 -6.09 -9.49
CA ARG A 207 -1.21 -5.66 -10.01
C ARG A 207 -0.87 -6.50 -11.24
N GLY A 208 -0.40 -5.86 -12.30
CA GLY A 208 0.01 -6.54 -13.52
C GLY A 208 1.09 -7.60 -13.25
N GLY A 209 0.97 -8.77 -13.89
CA GLY A 209 1.87 -9.90 -13.71
C GLY A 209 1.56 -10.83 -12.53
N ASP A 210 0.64 -10.48 -11.63
CA ASP A 210 0.20 -11.41 -10.59
C ASP A 210 -0.71 -12.51 -11.17
N ALA A 211 -0.68 -13.69 -10.55
CA ALA A 211 -1.52 -14.82 -10.99
C ALA A 211 -3.00 -14.56 -10.76
N TYR A 212 -3.83 -15.07 -11.64
CA TYR A 212 -5.23 -15.35 -11.37
C TYR A 212 -5.62 -16.73 -11.90
N HIS A 213 -6.66 -17.32 -11.33
CA HIS A 213 -7.05 -18.70 -11.61
C HIS A 213 -8.52 -18.75 -12.04
N MET A 214 -8.85 -19.71 -12.94
CA MET A 214 -10.18 -19.98 -13.43
C MET A 214 -10.29 -21.44 -13.87
N GLY A 215 -11.30 -22.17 -13.38
CA GLY A 215 -11.66 -23.50 -13.88
C GLY A 215 -10.53 -24.52 -13.96
N GLY A 216 -9.52 -24.43 -13.09
CA GLY A 216 -8.33 -25.27 -13.11
C GLY A 216 -7.16 -24.73 -13.95
N GLY A 217 -7.36 -23.63 -14.69
CA GLY A 217 -6.32 -22.90 -15.41
C GLY A 217 -5.75 -21.73 -14.61
N ARG A 218 -4.59 -21.24 -15.05
CA ARG A 218 -3.93 -20.04 -14.52
C ARG A 218 -3.45 -19.15 -15.64
N CYS A 219 -3.72 -17.86 -15.50
CA CYS A 219 -3.16 -16.78 -16.32
C CYS A 219 -2.60 -15.67 -15.44
N SER A 220 -2.14 -14.61 -16.05
CA SER A 220 -1.55 -13.45 -15.39
C SER A 220 -2.38 -12.19 -15.62
N VAL A 221 -2.51 -11.37 -14.62
CA VAL A 221 -3.10 -10.03 -14.74
C VAL A 221 -2.27 -9.23 -15.75
N GLY A 222 -2.93 -8.66 -16.75
CA GLY A 222 -2.32 -7.72 -17.66
C GLY A 222 -2.17 -6.35 -17.03
N PHE A 223 -3.10 -5.45 -17.27
CA PHE A 223 -3.08 -4.12 -16.66
C PHE A 223 -4.35 -3.86 -15.88
N PRO A 224 -4.22 -3.36 -14.63
CA PRO A 224 -5.37 -2.89 -13.89
C PRO A 224 -6.05 -1.72 -14.59
N VAL A 225 -7.36 -1.78 -14.63
CA VAL A 225 -8.22 -0.82 -15.35
C VAL A 225 -9.47 -0.50 -14.54
N THR A 226 -10.18 0.54 -14.95
CA THR A 226 -11.54 0.85 -14.45
C THR A 226 -12.51 0.99 -15.62
N ARG A 227 -13.80 0.73 -15.36
CA ARG A 227 -14.93 1.06 -16.23
C ARG A 227 -15.97 1.77 -15.39
N GLY A 228 -16.00 3.11 -15.46
CA GLY A 228 -16.72 3.90 -14.47
C GLY A 228 -16.18 3.62 -13.07
N THR A 229 -17.04 3.23 -12.13
CA THR A 229 -16.67 2.86 -10.74
C THR A 229 -16.21 1.41 -10.60
N THR A 230 -16.39 0.56 -11.62
CA THR A 230 -16.00 -0.85 -11.58
C THR A 230 -14.51 -0.98 -11.81
N GLN A 231 -13.80 -1.61 -10.89
CA GLN A 231 -12.38 -1.93 -11.00
C GLN A 231 -12.20 -3.31 -11.65
N GLY A 232 -11.05 -3.53 -12.27
CA GLY A 232 -10.75 -4.81 -12.92
C GLY A 232 -9.39 -4.79 -13.59
N PHE A 233 -9.21 -5.69 -14.55
CA PHE A 233 -7.97 -5.78 -15.32
C PHE A 233 -8.19 -6.25 -16.75
N ALA A 234 -7.37 -5.74 -17.65
CA ALA A 234 -7.23 -6.25 -19.00
C ALA A 234 -6.36 -7.51 -18.98
N THR A 235 -6.68 -8.49 -19.83
CA THR A 235 -5.95 -9.75 -19.98
C THR A 235 -6.18 -10.34 -21.38
N ALA A 236 -5.64 -11.54 -21.65
CA ALA A 236 -5.81 -12.22 -22.92
C ALA A 236 -7.19 -12.92 -23.04
N GLY A 237 -7.71 -12.96 -24.26
CA GLY A 237 -9.00 -13.59 -24.56
C GLY A 237 -8.98 -15.11 -24.41
N HIS A 238 -7.88 -15.75 -24.78
CA HIS A 238 -7.75 -17.21 -24.66
C HIS A 238 -7.74 -17.72 -23.21
N CYS A 239 -7.54 -16.83 -22.21
CA CYS A 239 -7.57 -17.22 -20.80
C CYS A 239 -8.96 -17.60 -20.31
N GLY A 240 -10.04 -17.00 -20.84
CA GLY A 240 -11.38 -17.32 -20.38
C GLY A 240 -12.47 -16.68 -21.23
N ARG A 241 -13.70 -17.14 -21.03
CA ARG A 241 -14.90 -16.65 -21.75
C ARG A 241 -15.70 -15.72 -20.82
N ALA A 242 -16.51 -14.86 -21.40
CA ALA A 242 -17.46 -14.05 -20.64
C ALA A 242 -18.27 -14.91 -19.65
N GLY A 243 -18.41 -14.46 -18.41
CA GLY A 243 -19.04 -15.18 -17.30
C GLY A 243 -18.12 -16.10 -16.50
N THR A 244 -16.92 -16.42 -16.99
CA THR A 244 -15.95 -17.24 -16.22
C THR A 244 -15.53 -16.52 -14.95
N ALA A 245 -15.73 -17.16 -13.78
CA ALA A 245 -15.30 -16.65 -12.49
C ALA A 245 -13.78 -16.77 -12.31
N THR A 246 -13.19 -15.81 -11.60
CA THR A 246 -11.76 -15.79 -11.26
C THR A 246 -11.52 -15.74 -9.77
N THR A 247 -10.40 -16.36 -9.34
CA THR A 247 -9.78 -16.13 -8.03
C THR A 247 -8.39 -15.53 -8.24
N GLY A 248 -7.95 -14.70 -7.30
CA GLY A 248 -6.63 -14.06 -7.40
C GLY A 248 -5.47 -14.98 -7.03
N TYR A 249 -4.28 -14.40 -6.94
CA TYR A 249 -3.04 -15.10 -6.56
C TYR A 249 -3.13 -15.83 -5.21
N ASN A 250 -4.01 -15.38 -4.33
CA ASN A 250 -4.27 -15.92 -3.00
C ASN A 250 -5.49 -16.85 -2.94
N GLN A 251 -6.04 -17.27 -4.08
CA GLN A 251 -7.23 -18.12 -4.24
C GLN A 251 -8.53 -17.50 -3.73
N VAL A 252 -8.53 -16.21 -3.35
CA VAL A 252 -9.73 -15.48 -2.95
C VAL A 252 -10.53 -15.10 -4.19
N ALA A 253 -11.86 -15.21 -4.13
CA ALA A 253 -12.77 -14.79 -5.18
C ALA A 253 -12.44 -13.38 -5.67
N GLN A 254 -12.16 -13.21 -6.97
CA GLN A 254 -11.64 -11.97 -7.52
C GLN A 254 -12.68 -11.25 -8.37
N GLY A 255 -13.33 -11.95 -9.27
CA GLY A 255 -14.28 -11.36 -10.19
C GLY A 255 -14.74 -12.31 -11.27
N SER A 256 -15.10 -11.78 -12.42
CA SER A 256 -15.48 -12.57 -13.60
C SER A 256 -15.17 -11.85 -14.91
N PHE A 257 -14.88 -12.63 -15.95
CA PHE A 257 -14.75 -12.13 -17.31
C PHE A 257 -16.04 -11.46 -17.76
N GLN A 258 -15.94 -10.23 -18.23
CA GLN A 258 -17.09 -9.48 -18.75
C GLN A 258 -17.16 -9.55 -20.28
N ALA A 259 -16.01 -9.58 -20.93
CA ALA A 259 -15.89 -9.74 -22.36
C ALA A 259 -14.59 -10.46 -22.70
N SER A 260 -14.62 -11.23 -23.79
CA SER A 260 -13.48 -11.97 -24.31
C SER A 260 -13.65 -12.21 -25.78
N VAL A 261 -12.58 -12.04 -26.55
CA VAL A 261 -12.48 -12.37 -27.98
C VAL A 261 -11.20 -13.17 -28.20
N PHE A 262 -11.37 -14.38 -28.69
CA PHE A 262 -10.32 -15.29 -29.17
C PHE A 262 -10.93 -16.43 -30.00
N PRO A 263 -10.38 -16.81 -31.17
CA PRO A 263 -9.33 -16.14 -31.96
C PRO A 263 -9.81 -14.88 -32.68
N GLY A 264 -9.03 -14.38 -33.63
CA GLY A 264 -9.22 -13.11 -34.34
C GLY A 264 -8.39 -12.02 -33.66
N ASN A 265 -8.78 -11.63 -32.47
CA ASN A 265 -7.96 -10.90 -31.48
C ASN A 265 -7.75 -11.78 -30.26
N ASP A 266 -6.89 -11.35 -29.35
CA ASP A 266 -6.66 -12.06 -28.09
C ASP A 266 -6.81 -11.11 -26.90
N MET A 267 -8.03 -10.66 -26.65
CA MET A 267 -8.33 -9.62 -25.69
C MET A 267 -9.53 -9.95 -24.81
N ALA A 268 -9.40 -9.65 -23.53
CA ALA A 268 -10.47 -9.77 -22.55
C ALA A 268 -10.30 -8.74 -21.43
N TRP A 269 -11.36 -8.57 -20.64
CA TRP A 269 -11.28 -7.90 -19.38
C TRP A 269 -12.13 -8.60 -18.31
N VAL A 270 -11.62 -8.53 -17.08
CA VAL A 270 -12.23 -9.10 -15.88
C VAL A 270 -12.67 -7.95 -14.98
N ALA A 271 -13.94 -7.91 -14.61
CA ALA A 271 -14.41 -7.02 -13.55
C ALA A 271 -14.15 -7.67 -12.20
N ALA A 272 -13.49 -6.95 -11.32
CA ALA A 272 -13.17 -7.39 -9.97
C ALA A 272 -14.28 -7.00 -8.98
N ASN A 273 -14.45 -7.82 -7.95
CA ASN A 273 -15.32 -7.48 -6.83
C ASN A 273 -14.68 -6.41 -5.92
N SER A 274 -15.46 -5.91 -4.98
CA SER A 274 -15.05 -4.79 -4.11
C SER A 274 -13.92 -5.10 -3.14
N SER A 275 -13.46 -6.35 -3.01
CA SER A 275 -12.29 -6.72 -2.21
C SER A 275 -10.95 -6.46 -2.92
N TRP A 276 -10.98 -6.17 -4.22
CA TRP A 276 -9.80 -5.96 -5.05
C TRP A 276 -9.74 -4.53 -5.56
N THR A 277 -8.56 -3.92 -5.43
CA THR A 277 -8.30 -2.53 -5.85
C THR A 277 -7.34 -2.49 -7.01
N ALA A 278 -7.69 -1.81 -8.10
CA ALA A 278 -6.82 -1.59 -9.24
C ALA A 278 -5.69 -0.63 -8.87
N THR A 279 -4.44 -1.08 -9.01
CA THR A 279 -3.25 -0.29 -8.74
C THR A 279 -2.55 0.12 -10.03
N PRO A 280 -1.80 1.23 -10.05
CA PRO A 280 -1.04 1.66 -11.22
C PRO A 280 0.33 0.95 -11.31
N TYR A 281 0.38 -0.36 -11.03
CA TYR A 281 1.63 -1.08 -10.92
C TYR A 281 1.64 -2.39 -11.71
N VAL A 282 2.83 -2.71 -12.22
CA VAL A 282 3.20 -4.03 -12.75
C VAL A 282 4.30 -4.62 -11.87
N LYS A 283 4.26 -5.91 -11.63
CA LYS A 283 5.26 -6.64 -10.86
C LYS A 283 6.56 -6.78 -11.65
N GLY A 284 7.57 -6.07 -11.21
CA GLY A 284 8.92 -6.09 -11.81
C GLY A 284 9.84 -7.17 -11.22
N ALA A 285 11.11 -7.06 -11.55
CA ALA A 285 12.16 -7.91 -11.02
C ALA A 285 12.18 -7.91 -9.48
N GLY A 286 12.37 -9.08 -8.87
CA GLY A 286 12.36 -9.22 -7.41
C GLY A 286 11.01 -8.87 -6.74
N GLY A 287 9.93 -8.72 -7.49
CA GLY A 287 8.62 -8.37 -6.97
C GLY A 287 8.38 -6.87 -6.77
N ALA A 288 9.33 -6.02 -7.19
CA ALA A 288 9.20 -4.56 -7.11
C ALA A 288 8.02 -4.03 -7.92
N ASN A 289 7.45 -2.89 -7.51
CA ASN A 289 6.41 -2.22 -8.26
C ASN A 289 7.01 -1.35 -9.38
N VAL A 290 6.68 -1.66 -10.62
CA VAL A 290 6.95 -0.82 -11.79
C VAL A 290 5.72 0.05 -12.05
N GLN A 291 5.89 1.35 -12.06
CA GLN A 291 4.80 2.31 -12.26
C GLN A 291 4.30 2.31 -13.69
N VAL A 292 2.99 2.42 -13.86
CA VAL A 292 2.34 2.65 -15.15
C VAL A 292 1.93 4.11 -15.21
N THR A 293 2.45 4.86 -16.19
CA THR A 293 2.14 6.28 -16.37
C THR A 293 1.32 6.57 -17.63
N GLY A 294 1.17 5.56 -18.50
CA GLY A 294 0.42 5.69 -19.76
C GLY A 294 0.52 4.45 -20.63
N SER A 295 0.08 4.55 -21.88
CA SER A 295 0.10 3.47 -22.86
C SER A 295 0.54 3.94 -24.27
N VAL A 296 1.51 4.83 -24.31
CA VAL A 296 2.10 5.28 -25.59
C VAL A 296 2.84 4.12 -26.23
N LEU A 297 2.44 3.78 -27.46
CA LEU A 297 3.03 2.68 -28.24
C LEU A 297 4.52 3.00 -28.55
N GLN A 298 5.41 2.06 -28.23
CA GLN A 298 6.82 2.20 -28.48
C GLN A 298 7.20 1.62 -29.85
N PRO A 299 8.19 2.20 -30.57
CA PRO A 299 8.54 1.79 -31.91
C PRO A 299 9.23 0.41 -31.95
N VAL A 300 9.30 -0.17 -33.15
CA VAL A 300 10.14 -1.36 -33.44
C VAL A 300 11.59 -1.07 -33.07
N GLY A 301 12.24 -2.03 -32.41
CA GLY A 301 13.58 -1.91 -31.82
C GLY A 301 13.60 -1.42 -30.37
N ALA A 302 12.51 -0.87 -29.83
CA ALA A 302 12.45 -0.43 -28.46
C ALA A 302 12.52 -1.62 -27.48
N SER A 303 13.11 -1.39 -26.31
CA SER A 303 13.11 -2.34 -25.21
C SER A 303 11.71 -2.52 -24.63
N VAL A 304 11.33 -3.75 -24.36
CA VAL A 304 10.06 -4.09 -23.71
C VAL A 304 10.28 -5.21 -22.72
N CYS A 305 9.61 -5.14 -21.57
CA CYS A 305 9.66 -6.18 -20.55
C CYS A 305 8.28 -6.80 -20.35
N ARG A 306 8.25 -8.09 -20.03
CA ARG A 306 7.05 -8.83 -19.70
C ARG A 306 7.04 -9.20 -18.22
N SER A 307 5.89 -9.06 -17.59
CA SER A 307 5.60 -9.59 -16.28
C SER A 307 4.55 -10.69 -16.37
N GLY A 308 4.86 -11.85 -15.82
CA GLY A 308 3.95 -12.98 -15.79
C GLY A 308 4.11 -13.84 -14.55
N SER A 309 3.11 -14.63 -14.24
CA SER A 309 3.00 -15.36 -12.98
C SER A 309 3.82 -16.65 -12.92
N THR A 310 4.30 -17.14 -14.06
CA THR A 310 5.11 -18.37 -14.15
C THR A 310 6.60 -18.04 -14.09
N THR A 311 7.07 -17.23 -15.03
CA THR A 311 8.51 -16.97 -15.20
C THR A 311 8.92 -15.60 -14.66
N GLY A 312 7.99 -14.77 -14.18
CA GLY A 312 8.29 -13.46 -13.59
C GLY A 312 8.61 -12.40 -14.63
N TRP A 313 9.74 -11.73 -14.48
CA TRP A 313 10.13 -10.55 -15.24
C TRP A 313 11.23 -10.87 -16.24
N HIS A 314 10.91 -10.71 -17.52
CA HIS A 314 11.86 -10.87 -18.64
C HIS A 314 11.75 -9.71 -19.61
N CYS A 315 12.88 -9.30 -20.19
CA CYS A 315 12.97 -8.19 -21.13
C CYS A 315 13.54 -8.63 -22.47
N GLY A 316 13.24 -7.87 -23.50
CA GLY A 316 13.72 -8.05 -24.85
C GLY A 316 13.41 -6.82 -25.70
N THR A 317 13.19 -7.01 -27.01
CA THR A 317 12.92 -5.94 -27.95
C THR A 317 11.66 -6.19 -28.76
N ILE A 318 10.95 -5.11 -29.09
CA ILE A 318 9.85 -5.12 -30.06
C ILE A 318 10.44 -5.39 -31.45
N GLN A 319 10.01 -6.45 -32.12
CA GLN A 319 10.52 -6.83 -33.41
C GLN A 319 9.62 -6.35 -34.56
N GLN A 320 8.30 -6.46 -34.39
CA GLN A 320 7.34 -6.12 -35.44
C GLN A 320 5.97 -5.87 -34.84
N HIS A 321 5.31 -4.79 -35.24
CA HIS A 321 3.89 -4.54 -34.96
C HIS A 321 3.00 -5.16 -36.06
N ASN A 322 1.71 -5.22 -35.75
CA ASN A 322 0.65 -5.66 -36.67
C ASN A 322 0.97 -7.02 -37.34
N THR A 323 1.43 -7.97 -36.53
CA THR A 323 1.76 -9.33 -36.94
C THR A 323 0.51 -10.21 -36.79
N SER A 324 0.36 -11.19 -37.68
CA SER A 324 -0.60 -12.28 -37.52
C SER A 324 0.12 -13.55 -37.08
N VAL A 325 -0.47 -14.27 -36.13
CA VAL A 325 0.01 -15.58 -35.68
C VAL A 325 -1.13 -16.59 -35.68
N THR A 326 -0.86 -17.79 -36.16
CA THR A 326 -1.85 -18.87 -36.21
C THR A 326 -1.53 -19.89 -35.13
N TYR A 327 -2.43 -20.03 -34.18
CA TYR A 327 -2.45 -21.06 -33.15
C TYR A 327 -3.35 -22.23 -33.60
N GLN A 328 -3.42 -23.31 -32.82
CA GLN A 328 -4.33 -24.43 -33.12
C GLN A 328 -5.80 -24.01 -33.11
N GLU A 329 -6.14 -23.05 -32.28
CA GLU A 329 -7.50 -22.51 -32.12
C GLU A 329 -7.89 -21.53 -33.24
N GLY A 330 -6.92 -20.99 -33.99
CA GLY A 330 -7.13 -20.07 -35.08
C GLY A 330 -6.10 -18.95 -35.16
N THR A 331 -6.30 -18.06 -36.12
CA THR A 331 -5.41 -16.92 -36.35
C THR A 331 -5.77 -15.73 -35.48
N VAL A 332 -4.76 -15.12 -34.84
CA VAL A 332 -4.84 -13.85 -34.15
C VAL A 332 -4.05 -12.81 -34.93
N SER A 333 -4.67 -11.68 -35.21
CA SER A 333 -4.09 -10.60 -36.02
C SER A 333 -3.86 -9.34 -35.19
N GLY A 334 -2.98 -8.46 -35.66
CA GLY A 334 -2.72 -7.18 -35.01
C GLY A 334 -1.85 -7.28 -33.75
N VAL A 335 -1.23 -8.43 -33.48
CA VAL A 335 -0.32 -8.61 -32.36
C VAL A 335 1.06 -8.04 -32.64
N THR A 336 1.83 -7.79 -31.57
CA THR A 336 3.20 -7.34 -31.64
C THR A 336 4.16 -8.48 -31.32
N ARG A 337 5.14 -8.72 -32.21
CA ARG A 337 6.19 -9.74 -32.07
C ARG A 337 7.35 -9.18 -31.26
N THR A 338 7.90 -9.98 -30.34
CA THR A 338 9.05 -9.60 -29.49
C THR A 338 10.07 -10.73 -29.34
N THR A 339 11.26 -10.40 -28.83
CA THR A 339 12.28 -11.38 -28.43
C THR A 339 12.13 -11.82 -26.96
N VAL A 340 11.13 -11.34 -26.25
CA VAL A 340 10.89 -11.72 -24.87
C VAL A 340 10.40 -13.17 -24.80
N CYS A 341 10.87 -13.95 -23.85
CA CYS A 341 10.37 -15.31 -23.59
C CYS A 341 9.06 -15.31 -22.78
N ALA A 342 8.29 -16.38 -22.88
CA ALA A 342 7.14 -16.69 -22.01
C ALA A 342 6.91 -18.18 -21.92
N GLU A 343 6.24 -18.61 -20.85
CA GLU A 343 5.85 -19.99 -20.64
C GLU A 343 4.36 -20.09 -20.23
N PRO A 344 3.74 -21.29 -20.28
CA PRO A 344 2.34 -21.46 -19.90
C PRO A 344 2.03 -20.87 -18.51
N GLY A 345 0.98 -20.06 -18.43
CA GLY A 345 0.59 -19.31 -17.24
C GLY A 345 1.04 -17.84 -17.24
N ASP A 346 2.02 -17.46 -18.08
CA ASP A 346 2.36 -16.05 -18.32
C ASP A 346 1.34 -15.35 -19.23
N SER A 347 0.45 -16.11 -19.86
CA SER A 347 -0.67 -15.64 -20.66
C SER A 347 -1.44 -14.51 -20.00
N GLY A 348 -1.78 -13.47 -20.77
CA GLY A 348 -2.47 -12.29 -20.27
C GLY A 348 -1.60 -11.30 -19.50
N GLY A 349 -0.37 -11.67 -19.09
CA GLY A 349 0.55 -10.83 -18.34
C GLY A 349 1.01 -9.59 -19.09
N SER A 350 1.47 -8.59 -18.35
CA SER A 350 1.76 -7.25 -18.84
C SER A 350 3.01 -7.20 -19.73
N TYR A 351 2.95 -6.49 -20.83
CA TYR A 351 4.11 -5.97 -21.57
C TYR A 351 4.24 -4.48 -21.35
N ILE A 352 5.37 -4.02 -20.85
CA ILE A 352 5.64 -2.63 -20.49
C ILE A 352 7.00 -2.19 -21.04
N SER A 353 7.10 -0.96 -21.51
CA SER A 353 8.35 -0.32 -21.95
C SER A 353 8.57 0.94 -21.14
N GLY A 354 9.60 0.96 -20.29
CA GLY A 354 9.71 1.99 -19.25
C GLY A 354 8.50 1.97 -18.33
N SER A 355 7.71 3.04 -18.35
CA SER A 355 6.44 3.17 -17.64
C SER A 355 5.20 3.09 -18.54
N GLN A 356 5.37 2.78 -19.84
CA GLN A 356 4.30 2.76 -20.83
C GLN A 356 3.79 1.34 -21.07
N ALA A 357 2.53 1.11 -20.77
CA ALA A 357 1.84 -0.15 -21.00
C ALA A 357 1.75 -0.43 -22.51
N GLN A 358 2.20 -1.61 -22.97
CA GLN A 358 2.23 -1.96 -24.38
C GLN A 358 1.14 -2.97 -24.75
N GLY A 359 0.93 -3.99 -23.94
CA GLY A 359 -0.04 -5.04 -24.27
C GLY A 359 -0.05 -6.19 -23.28
N VAL A 360 -0.78 -7.25 -23.63
CA VAL A 360 -0.94 -8.45 -22.81
C VAL A 360 -0.45 -9.70 -23.57
N THR A 361 0.21 -10.62 -22.87
CA THR A 361 0.79 -11.84 -23.46
C THR A 361 -0.29 -12.67 -24.16
N SER A 362 -0.12 -12.86 -25.47
CA SER A 362 -0.97 -13.76 -26.28
C SER A 362 -0.38 -15.17 -26.34
N GLY A 363 0.81 -15.31 -26.87
CA GLY A 363 1.46 -16.61 -27.00
C GLY A 363 2.88 -16.48 -27.53
N GLY A 364 3.49 -17.62 -27.89
CA GLY A 364 4.85 -17.61 -28.39
C GLY A 364 5.42 -18.98 -28.66
N SER A 365 6.73 -19.02 -28.90
CA SER A 365 7.53 -20.23 -29.05
C SER A 365 8.84 -20.10 -28.28
N GLY A 366 9.47 -21.23 -27.94
CA GLY A 366 10.65 -21.29 -27.08
C GLY A 366 10.29 -21.30 -25.59
N ASN A 367 11.24 -20.95 -24.73
CA ASN A 367 11.09 -20.91 -23.27
C ASN A 367 12.06 -19.87 -22.67
N CYS A 368 11.97 -19.63 -21.36
CA CYS A 368 12.82 -18.65 -20.71
C CYS A 368 14.22 -19.13 -20.35
N SER A 369 14.54 -20.41 -20.59
CA SER A 369 15.90 -20.96 -20.40
C SER A 369 16.75 -20.84 -21.66
N SER A 370 16.15 -21.08 -22.84
CA SER A 370 16.86 -21.06 -24.14
C SER A 370 16.53 -19.87 -25.02
N GLY A 371 15.63 -19.02 -24.57
CA GLY A 371 15.10 -17.89 -25.32
C GLY A 371 13.85 -18.23 -26.12
N GLY A 372 13.13 -17.21 -26.56
CA GLY A 372 11.86 -17.39 -27.24
C GLY A 372 11.45 -16.19 -28.07
N THR A 373 10.43 -16.40 -28.87
CA THR A 373 9.70 -15.35 -29.56
C THR A 373 8.28 -15.31 -29.03
N THR A 374 7.81 -14.14 -28.61
CA THR A 374 6.44 -14.01 -28.12
C THR A 374 5.67 -12.93 -28.85
N TYR A 375 4.39 -13.02 -28.73
CA TYR A 375 3.41 -12.08 -29.27
C TYR A 375 2.56 -11.54 -28.17
N PHE A 376 2.33 -10.24 -28.15
CA PHE A 376 1.37 -9.61 -27.25
C PHE A 376 0.25 -8.91 -28.03
N GLN A 377 -0.96 -9.01 -27.50
CA GLN A 377 -2.08 -8.19 -27.95
C GLN A 377 -1.88 -6.76 -27.45
N PRO A 378 -1.86 -5.75 -28.33
CA PRO A 378 -1.76 -4.35 -27.90
C PRO A 378 -2.86 -3.95 -26.93
N LEU A 379 -2.49 -3.12 -25.92
CA LEU A 379 -3.42 -2.72 -24.86
C LEU A 379 -4.49 -1.73 -25.34
N ASN A 380 -4.12 -0.73 -26.14
CA ASN A 380 -5.03 0.35 -26.52
C ASN A 380 -6.31 -0.17 -27.22
N PRO A 381 -6.26 -1.15 -28.13
CA PRO A 381 -7.47 -1.78 -28.66
C PRO A 381 -8.35 -2.43 -27.59
N ILE A 382 -7.77 -3.02 -26.52
CA ILE A 382 -8.54 -3.60 -25.41
C ILE A 382 -9.27 -2.49 -24.65
N LEU A 383 -8.57 -1.40 -24.34
CA LEU A 383 -9.14 -0.23 -23.64
C LEU A 383 -10.32 0.35 -24.45
N GLN A 384 -10.11 0.59 -25.74
CA GLN A 384 -11.11 1.17 -26.64
C GLN A 384 -12.34 0.27 -26.80
N ASN A 385 -12.14 -1.03 -27.13
CA ASN A 385 -13.25 -1.95 -27.40
C ASN A 385 -14.16 -2.15 -26.19
N TYR A 386 -13.61 -2.09 -24.98
CA TYR A 386 -14.39 -2.37 -23.78
C TYR A 386 -14.69 -1.11 -22.94
N GLY A 387 -14.29 0.08 -23.41
CA GLY A 387 -14.52 1.34 -22.71
C GLY A 387 -13.82 1.38 -21.36
N LEU A 388 -12.53 0.97 -21.32
CA LEU A 388 -11.74 0.85 -20.11
C LEU A 388 -10.80 2.04 -19.97
N THR A 389 -10.57 2.47 -18.73
CA THR A 389 -9.55 3.44 -18.37
C THR A 389 -8.38 2.73 -17.68
N LEU A 390 -7.17 2.90 -18.22
CA LEU A 390 -5.95 2.36 -17.64
C LEU A 390 -5.67 3.02 -16.28
N LYS A 391 -5.34 2.23 -15.27
CA LYS A 391 -4.90 2.77 -13.98
C LYS A 391 -3.45 3.24 -14.08
N THR A 392 -3.20 4.54 -13.84
CA THR A 392 -1.87 5.17 -13.94
C THR A 392 -1.52 5.90 -12.65
N THR A 393 -0.20 6.08 -12.40
CA THR A 393 0.26 6.98 -11.34
C THR A 393 0.07 8.42 -11.79
N GLY A 394 -0.76 9.18 -11.11
CA GLY A 394 -1.14 10.55 -11.48
C GLY A 394 -2.58 10.71 -11.91
N SER A 395 -3.32 9.63 -12.03
CA SER A 395 -4.79 9.65 -12.14
C SER A 395 -5.45 9.48 -10.78
N ASP A 396 -5.18 10.40 -9.84
CA ASP A 396 -6.22 10.78 -8.89
C ASP A 396 -7.17 11.68 -9.70
N PRO A 397 -8.50 11.47 -9.70
CA PRO A 397 -9.42 12.43 -10.30
C PRO A 397 -9.60 13.62 -9.36
N GLY A 398 -8.54 14.37 -9.12
CA GLY A 398 -8.65 15.80 -9.07
C GLY A 398 -9.03 16.23 -10.51
N PRO A 399 -9.72 17.36 -10.74
CA PRO A 399 -10.06 17.79 -12.09
C PRO A 399 -8.78 17.74 -12.91
N GLY A 400 -8.70 16.75 -13.83
CA GLY A 400 -7.55 16.57 -14.72
C GLY A 400 -7.23 17.90 -15.38
N PRO A 401 -5.96 18.14 -15.73
CA PRO A 401 -5.72 19.04 -16.83
C PRO A 401 -6.55 18.47 -17.97
N GLY A 402 -7.59 19.19 -18.39
CA GLY A 402 -8.68 18.74 -19.22
C GLY A 402 -8.21 17.83 -20.36
N GLU A 403 -8.99 16.78 -20.68
CA GLU A 403 -9.22 16.50 -22.09
C GLU A 403 -9.18 17.85 -22.79
N PRO A 404 -8.32 18.02 -23.82
CA PRO A 404 -8.36 19.26 -24.54
C PRO A 404 -9.83 19.48 -24.91
N GLU A 405 -10.45 20.49 -24.31
CA GLU A 405 -11.80 20.88 -24.77
C GLU A 405 -11.70 20.96 -26.29
N PRO A 406 -12.66 20.41 -27.05
CA PRO A 406 -12.63 20.53 -28.50
C PRO A 406 -12.43 22.00 -28.84
N GLY A 407 -11.21 22.38 -29.32
CA GLY A 407 -10.80 23.76 -29.54
C GLY A 407 -9.73 24.35 -28.62
N GLY A 408 -9.08 23.55 -27.73
CA GLY A 408 -7.95 24.00 -26.91
C GLY A 408 -6.74 24.48 -27.75
N THR A 409 -5.88 25.35 -27.18
CA THR A 409 -4.69 25.84 -27.88
C THR A 409 -3.64 24.73 -27.99
N TRP A 410 -3.04 24.56 -29.17
CA TRP A 410 -1.96 23.62 -29.40
C TRP A 410 -0.77 23.88 -28.45
N GLN A 411 -0.21 22.82 -27.90
CA GLN A 411 0.97 22.90 -27.04
C GLN A 411 1.95 21.76 -27.37
N ALA A 412 3.24 22.11 -27.46
CA ALA A 412 4.30 21.13 -27.57
C ALA A 412 4.35 20.24 -26.34
N GLY A 413 4.60 18.92 -26.52
CA GLY A 413 4.60 17.90 -25.48
C GLY A 413 3.22 17.27 -25.24
N THR A 414 2.14 17.84 -25.74
CA THR A 414 0.78 17.26 -25.64
C THR A 414 0.60 16.12 -26.64
N VAL A 415 -0.08 15.06 -26.22
CA VAL A 415 -0.49 13.96 -27.11
C VAL A 415 -1.85 14.27 -27.68
N TYR A 416 -1.96 14.29 -29.00
CA TYR A 416 -3.22 14.48 -29.71
C TYR A 416 -3.62 13.17 -30.42
N ALA A 417 -4.89 12.84 -30.32
CA ALA A 417 -5.46 11.71 -31.06
C ALA A 417 -5.95 12.15 -32.45
N ALA A 418 -6.06 11.23 -33.39
CA ALA A 418 -6.69 11.52 -34.67
C ALA A 418 -8.14 11.96 -34.46
N GLY A 419 -8.50 13.12 -35.04
CA GLY A 419 -9.82 13.76 -34.86
C GLY A 419 -9.85 14.89 -33.84
N ASP A 420 -8.87 15.02 -32.94
CA ASP A 420 -8.76 16.13 -32.00
C ASP A 420 -8.68 17.47 -32.75
N THR A 421 -9.29 18.50 -32.16
CA THR A 421 -9.22 19.87 -32.72
C THR A 421 -8.45 20.78 -31.77
N VAL A 422 -7.60 21.64 -32.34
CA VAL A 422 -6.83 22.62 -31.58
C VAL A 422 -6.88 23.99 -32.27
N THR A 423 -6.66 25.05 -31.51
CA THR A 423 -6.43 26.38 -32.05
C THR A 423 -4.93 26.69 -32.07
N TYR A 424 -4.44 27.30 -33.14
CA TYR A 424 -3.07 27.81 -33.25
C TYR A 424 -3.05 29.02 -34.18
N GLY A 425 -2.46 30.12 -33.73
CA GLY A 425 -2.36 31.34 -34.55
C GLY A 425 -3.73 31.90 -34.98
N GLY A 426 -4.79 31.68 -34.18
CA GLY A 426 -6.14 32.14 -34.49
C GLY A 426 -6.93 31.29 -35.50
N ALA A 427 -6.38 30.12 -35.90
CA ALA A 427 -7.04 29.15 -36.77
C ALA A 427 -7.27 27.82 -36.03
N THR A 428 -8.31 27.07 -36.43
CA THR A 428 -8.62 25.75 -35.88
C THR A 428 -8.02 24.67 -36.80
N TYR A 429 -7.45 23.64 -36.18
CA TYR A 429 -6.84 22.52 -36.86
C TYR A 429 -7.35 21.21 -36.29
N ARG A 430 -7.56 20.22 -37.17
CA ARG A 430 -7.90 18.83 -36.78
C ARG A 430 -6.67 17.95 -36.91
N CYS A 431 -6.39 17.17 -35.89
CA CYS A 431 -5.35 16.15 -35.91
C CYS A 431 -5.74 15.03 -36.90
N LEU A 432 -4.88 14.76 -37.89
CA LEU A 432 -5.10 13.70 -38.89
C LEU A 432 -4.55 12.35 -38.41
N GLN A 433 -3.48 12.37 -37.63
CA GLN A 433 -2.83 11.18 -37.13
C GLN A 433 -2.39 11.41 -35.69
N GLY A 434 -2.72 10.46 -34.79
CA GLY A 434 -2.33 10.56 -33.38
C GLY A 434 -0.83 10.65 -33.22
N HIS A 435 -0.36 11.68 -32.48
CA HIS A 435 1.05 11.94 -32.24
C HIS A 435 1.27 12.78 -30.97
N GLN A 436 2.49 12.75 -30.44
CA GLN A 436 2.91 13.74 -29.44
C GLN A 436 3.48 14.97 -30.16
N ALA A 437 2.89 16.15 -29.91
CA ALA A 437 3.34 17.39 -30.49
C ALA A 437 4.74 17.74 -30.00
N GLN A 438 5.61 18.15 -30.92
CA GLN A 438 6.97 18.58 -30.64
C GLN A 438 7.15 20.05 -31.03
N ALA A 439 8.08 20.74 -30.37
CA ALA A 439 8.47 22.08 -30.80
C ALA A 439 8.92 22.06 -32.27
N GLY A 440 8.37 22.95 -33.09
CA GLY A 440 8.55 22.94 -34.56
C GLY A 440 7.49 22.17 -35.34
N TRP A 441 6.58 21.44 -34.62
CA TRP A 441 5.46 20.69 -35.20
C TRP A 441 4.12 21.41 -35.03
N GLU A 442 4.16 22.73 -34.98
CA GLU A 442 2.95 23.55 -34.93
C GLU A 442 2.05 23.24 -36.15
N PRO A 443 0.72 23.23 -35.99
CA PRO A 443 -0.24 22.80 -37.00
C PRO A 443 -0.01 23.35 -38.43
N PRO A 444 0.36 24.63 -38.64
CA PRO A 444 0.68 25.10 -39.98
C PRO A 444 1.94 24.49 -40.60
N ASN A 445 2.90 24.02 -39.78
CA ASN A 445 4.19 23.55 -40.22
C ASN A 445 4.20 22.07 -40.64
N VAL A 446 3.21 21.31 -40.22
CA VAL A 446 3.12 19.84 -40.46
C VAL A 446 1.70 19.44 -40.98
N PRO A 447 1.39 19.79 -42.22
CA PRO A 447 0.09 19.51 -42.83
C PRO A 447 -0.21 18.01 -42.97
N ALA A 448 0.79 17.15 -42.85
CA ALA A 448 0.61 15.69 -42.77
C ALA A 448 -0.04 15.21 -41.45
N LEU A 449 0.10 16.00 -40.40
CA LEU A 449 -0.44 15.70 -39.06
C LEU A 449 -1.68 16.55 -38.72
N TRP A 450 -1.84 17.69 -39.39
CA TRP A 450 -2.87 18.66 -39.07
C TRP A 450 -3.59 19.20 -40.31
N GLN A 451 -4.89 19.21 -40.27
CA GLN A 451 -5.75 19.80 -41.30
C GLN A 451 -6.43 21.04 -40.70
N ARG A 452 -6.31 22.18 -41.38
CA ARG A 452 -7.07 23.38 -41.04
C ARG A 452 -8.55 23.15 -41.30
N VAL A 453 -9.42 23.46 -40.34
CA VAL A 453 -10.87 23.29 -40.40
C VAL A 453 -11.61 24.62 -40.21
#